data_e5c1a66038714e318d75974cdb6335cb
#
_entry.id   e5c1a66038714e318d75974cdb6335cb
#
_cell.length_a   1.000
_cell.length_b   1.000
_cell.length_c   1.000
_cell.angle_alpha   90.00
_cell.angle_beta   90.00
_cell.angle_gamma   90.00
#
_symmetry.space_group_name_H-M   'P 1'
#
loop_
_entity.id
_entity.type
_entity.pdbx_description
1 polymer ?
#
loop_
_entity_poly.entity_id
_entity_poly.type
_entity_poly.pdbx_seq_one_letter_code
_entity_poly.pdbx_strand_id
1 'polypeptide(L)'
;MSMAAPRPVRRPTARSIQSLASSDRQQPQPKPAKPASLARRLLFPQLPPDAELPPLLVSSSASPELNDELYSFVAIALRAYVHPWWTKITRYDKEFLPGITRVLTHVIQALEARLVRTDLAPLVLRDLPILLTNHYTDYRNVQAKLNTSYASGASAPLPQLFHQLQPHMAVAPDGTVDEVYIRQALDDVLRTCLPSPDYDPETERYIVREIMVKVVLEGVLPRVSQPWFIHQSLLTLLGPVKDSRVQGEASDI
;
A
#
# COMPACT_ATOMS: atom_id res chain seq x y z
N MET A 1 -51.52 -54.45 58.02
CA MET A 1 -50.14 -54.27 58.53
C MET A 1 -49.38 -55.50 58.11
N SER A 2 -48.57 -55.41 57.10
CA SER A 2 -47.69 -56.52 56.76
C SER A 2 -46.42 -55.93 56.16
N MET A 3 -45.33 -56.11 56.88
CA MET A 3 -43.94 -55.67 56.47
C MET A 3 -43.36 -56.66 55.47
N ALA A 4 -42.90 -56.18 54.36
CA ALA A 4 -42.16 -56.99 53.39
C ALA A 4 -40.70 -56.67 53.47
N ALA A 5 -39.88 -57.72 53.64
CA ALA A 5 -38.43 -57.69 53.78
C ALA A 5 -37.69 -57.45 52.45
N PRO A 6 -36.49 -56.88 52.46
CA PRO A 6 -35.72 -56.59 51.25
C PRO A 6 -34.99 -57.79 50.69
N ARG A 7 -34.94 -57.91 49.34
CA ARG A 7 -34.22 -58.95 48.57
C ARG A 7 -32.74 -58.61 48.40
N PRO A 8 -31.86 -59.59 48.40
CA PRO A 8 -30.41 -59.38 48.22
C PRO A 8 -30.02 -59.16 46.75
N VAL A 9 -29.11 -58.23 46.56
CA VAL A 9 -28.50 -57.88 45.26
C VAL A 9 -27.43 -58.91 44.89
N ARG A 10 -27.59 -59.54 43.71
CA ARG A 10 -26.56 -60.43 43.13
C ARG A 10 -25.50 -59.60 42.43
N ARG A 11 -24.21 -59.84 42.77
CA ARG A 11 -23.03 -59.36 42.03
C ARG A 11 -22.86 -60.17 40.73
N PRO A 12 -22.59 -59.56 39.58
CA PRO A 12 -22.17 -60.27 38.37
C PRO A 12 -20.66 -60.49 38.42
N THR A 13 -20.27 -61.70 38.08
CA THR A 13 -18.93 -62.23 37.90
C THR A 13 -18.24 -61.64 36.69
N ALA A 14 -16.94 -61.32 36.81
CA ALA A 14 -16.05 -60.87 35.77
C ALA A 14 -15.95 -61.91 34.62
N ARG A 15 -16.26 -61.47 33.38
CA ARG A 15 -15.94 -62.20 32.16
C ARG A 15 -14.74 -61.55 31.47
N SER A 16 -13.69 -62.33 31.29
CA SER A 16 -12.50 -61.99 30.51
C SER A 16 -12.89 -61.53 29.11
N ILE A 17 -12.43 -60.36 28.74
CA ILE A 17 -12.56 -59.83 27.38
C ILE A 17 -11.24 -60.07 26.70
N GLN A 18 -11.25 -60.89 25.68
CA GLN A 18 -10.16 -61.12 24.74
C GLN A 18 -9.87 -59.83 23.98
N SER A 19 -8.58 -59.49 23.95
CA SER A 19 -8.03 -58.40 23.15
C SER A 19 -8.20 -58.68 21.66
N LEU A 20 -9.11 -57.92 21.03
CA LEU A 20 -9.13 -57.74 19.58
C LEU A 20 -8.19 -56.58 19.26
N ALA A 21 -7.12 -56.87 18.58
CA ALA A 21 -6.23 -55.89 17.98
C ALA A 21 -6.99 -55.02 17.01
N SER A 22 -7.35 -53.82 17.40
CA SER A 22 -7.88 -52.80 16.51
C SER A 22 -6.71 -52.15 15.79
N SER A 23 -6.62 -52.38 14.51
CA SER A 23 -5.76 -51.67 13.56
C SER A 23 -5.99 -50.16 13.74
N ASP A 24 -4.97 -49.53 14.25
CA ASP A 24 -4.88 -48.08 14.43
C ASP A 24 -4.84 -47.40 13.05
N ARG A 25 -6.01 -47.11 12.53
CA ARG A 25 -6.14 -46.13 11.44
C ARG A 25 -5.98 -44.79 12.10
N GLN A 26 -4.75 -44.30 12.16
CA GLN A 26 -4.46 -42.90 12.43
C GLN A 26 -5.21 -42.05 11.39
N GLN A 27 -6.35 -41.52 11.77
CA GLN A 27 -6.95 -40.41 11.06
C GLN A 27 -5.92 -39.26 11.08
N PRO A 28 -5.64 -38.65 9.89
CA PRO A 28 -4.78 -37.47 9.87
C PRO A 28 -5.39 -36.41 10.78
N GLN A 29 -4.71 -36.08 11.87
CA GLN A 29 -5.11 -34.93 12.68
C GLN A 29 -5.09 -33.71 11.75
N PRO A 30 -6.18 -32.91 11.71
CA PRO A 30 -6.18 -31.67 10.97
C PRO A 30 -5.05 -30.80 11.50
N LYS A 31 -4.09 -30.45 10.65
CA LYS A 31 -3.03 -29.49 10.98
C LYS A 31 -3.70 -28.25 11.59
N PRO A 32 -3.18 -27.70 12.72
CA PRO A 32 -3.74 -26.50 13.29
C PRO A 32 -3.80 -25.43 12.20
N ALA A 33 -5.01 -24.98 11.89
CA ALA A 33 -5.24 -23.95 10.88
C ALA A 33 -4.44 -22.71 11.29
N LYS A 34 -3.55 -22.23 10.41
CA LYS A 34 -2.85 -20.96 10.63
C LYS A 34 -3.89 -19.89 10.93
N PRO A 35 -3.69 -19.03 11.94
CA PRO A 35 -4.64 -17.97 12.23
C PRO A 35 -4.87 -17.14 10.97
N ALA A 36 -6.13 -16.92 10.61
CA ALA A 36 -6.51 -16.18 9.42
C ALA A 36 -5.81 -14.80 9.42
N SER A 37 -5.14 -14.44 8.33
CA SER A 37 -4.43 -13.17 8.18
C SER A 37 -5.38 -11.99 8.40
N LEU A 38 -4.83 -10.82 8.78
CA LEU A 38 -5.60 -9.59 8.94
C LEU A 38 -6.37 -9.27 7.65
N ALA A 39 -5.70 -9.41 6.50
CA ALA A 39 -6.28 -9.21 5.18
C ALA A 39 -7.53 -10.06 4.98
N ARG A 40 -7.44 -11.36 5.24
CA ARG A 40 -8.58 -12.27 5.11
C ARG A 40 -9.75 -11.88 6.01
N ARG A 41 -9.49 -11.58 7.27
CA ARG A 41 -10.56 -11.21 8.23
C ARG A 41 -11.24 -9.89 7.92
N LEU A 42 -10.48 -8.92 7.42
CA LEU A 42 -10.97 -7.55 7.21
C LEU A 42 -11.54 -7.35 5.81
N LEU A 43 -10.85 -7.86 4.77
CA LEU A 43 -11.17 -7.59 3.38
C LEU A 43 -12.08 -8.67 2.77
N PHE A 44 -11.96 -9.91 3.25
CA PHE A 44 -12.67 -11.06 2.71
C PHE A 44 -13.37 -11.88 3.80
N PRO A 45 -14.27 -11.27 4.60
CA PRO A 45 -14.91 -11.95 5.74
C PRO A 45 -15.82 -13.12 5.30
N GLN A 46 -16.25 -13.15 4.05
CA GLN A 46 -17.13 -14.19 3.50
C GLN A 46 -16.37 -15.34 2.85
N LEU A 47 -15.04 -15.21 2.70
CA LEU A 47 -14.25 -16.25 2.03
C LEU A 47 -13.98 -17.42 2.98
N PRO A 48 -14.17 -18.70 2.53
CA PRO A 48 -13.85 -19.87 3.34
C PRO A 48 -12.39 -19.86 3.84
N PRO A 49 -12.09 -20.40 5.03
CA PRO A 49 -10.76 -20.30 5.63
C PRO A 49 -9.65 -20.93 4.77
N ASP A 50 -9.97 -21.92 3.98
CA ASP A 50 -9.00 -22.65 3.12
C ASP A 50 -8.95 -22.13 1.68
N ALA A 51 -9.82 -21.19 1.27
CA ALA A 51 -9.80 -20.62 -0.07
C ALA A 51 -8.61 -19.67 -0.24
N GLU A 52 -7.98 -19.66 -1.39
CA GLU A 52 -6.95 -18.70 -1.73
C GLU A 52 -7.55 -17.28 -1.90
N LEU A 53 -6.76 -16.25 -1.59
CA LEU A 53 -7.16 -14.88 -1.86
C LEU A 53 -7.21 -14.65 -3.37
N PRO A 54 -8.18 -13.87 -3.88
CA PRO A 54 -8.21 -13.54 -5.30
C PRO A 54 -6.92 -12.81 -5.70
N PRO A 55 -6.42 -12.97 -6.94
CA PRO A 55 -5.20 -12.30 -7.36
C PRO A 55 -5.40 -10.79 -7.39
N LEU A 56 -4.56 -10.07 -6.65
CA LEU A 56 -4.51 -8.60 -6.67
C LEU A 56 -3.75 -8.11 -7.89
N LEU A 57 -2.66 -8.79 -8.24
CA LEU A 57 -1.86 -8.57 -9.43
C LEU A 57 -2.15 -9.66 -10.46
N VAL A 58 -2.27 -9.26 -11.72
CA VAL A 58 -2.65 -10.16 -12.83
C VAL A 58 -1.43 -10.63 -13.63
N SER A 59 -0.28 -9.92 -13.51
CA SER A 59 0.92 -10.29 -14.26
C SER A 59 1.47 -11.64 -13.81
N SER A 60 1.89 -12.45 -14.77
CA SER A 60 2.48 -13.78 -14.54
C SER A 60 3.81 -13.74 -13.77
N SER A 61 4.42 -12.57 -13.63
CA SER A 61 5.66 -12.34 -12.86
C SER A 61 5.40 -12.02 -11.38
N ALA A 62 4.16 -11.78 -10.98
CA ALA A 62 3.82 -11.50 -9.59
C ALA A 62 3.85 -12.79 -8.76
N SER A 63 4.63 -12.82 -7.69
CA SER A 63 4.66 -13.97 -6.79
C SER A 63 3.43 -13.96 -5.86
N PRO A 64 2.97 -15.14 -5.40
CA PRO A 64 1.88 -15.24 -4.41
C PRO A 64 2.19 -14.45 -3.13
N GLU A 65 3.45 -14.45 -2.71
CA GLU A 65 3.90 -13.73 -1.51
C GLU A 65 3.72 -12.22 -1.67
N LEU A 66 3.98 -11.68 -2.87
CA LEU A 66 3.77 -10.27 -3.16
C LEU A 66 2.29 -9.90 -3.08
N ASN A 67 1.39 -10.76 -3.56
CA ASN A 67 -0.05 -10.59 -3.41
C ASN A 67 -0.48 -10.51 -1.94
N ASP A 68 0.02 -11.43 -1.12
CA ASP A 68 -0.30 -11.50 0.31
C ASP A 68 0.20 -10.26 1.06
N GLU A 69 1.40 -9.78 0.75
CA GLU A 69 1.98 -8.57 1.34
C GLU A 69 1.20 -7.31 0.92
N LEU A 70 0.82 -7.20 -0.34
CA LEU A 70 -0.01 -6.09 -0.81
C LEU A 70 -1.39 -6.08 -0.16
N TYR A 71 -2.05 -7.23 -0.03
CA TYR A 71 -3.31 -7.32 0.72
C TYR A 71 -3.12 -7.00 2.20
N SER A 72 -2.01 -7.39 2.79
CA SER A 72 -1.67 -7.03 4.18
C SER A 72 -1.49 -5.53 4.33
N PHE A 73 -0.81 -4.88 3.38
CA PHE A 73 -0.66 -3.43 3.34
C PHE A 73 -2.02 -2.72 3.21
N VAL A 74 -2.87 -3.15 2.26
CA VAL A 74 -4.22 -2.60 2.07
C VAL A 74 -5.06 -2.77 3.35
N ALA A 75 -5.02 -3.94 3.97
CA ALA A 75 -5.75 -4.21 5.22
C ALA A 75 -5.30 -3.29 6.38
N ILE A 76 -3.99 -3.08 6.52
CA ILE A 76 -3.43 -2.16 7.52
C ILE A 76 -3.87 -0.72 7.23
N ALA A 77 -3.80 -0.27 5.98
CA ALA A 77 -4.22 1.06 5.58
C ALA A 77 -5.71 1.29 5.83
N LEU A 78 -6.58 0.38 5.41
CA LEU A 78 -8.02 0.49 5.65
C LEU A 78 -8.36 0.43 7.14
N ARG A 79 -7.66 -0.39 7.92
CA ARG A 79 -7.82 -0.44 9.37
C ARG A 79 -7.38 0.86 10.04
N ALA A 80 -6.32 1.50 9.57
CA ALA A 80 -5.79 2.72 10.17
C ALA A 80 -6.61 3.96 9.80
N TYR A 81 -7.04 4.08 8.54
CA TYR A 81 -7.60 5.32 8.00
C TYR A 81 -9.11 5.28 7.75
N VAL A 82 -9.68 4.12 7.46
CA VAL A 82 -11.10 3.99 7.10
C VAL A 82 -11.93 3.45 8.26
N HIS A 83 -11.52 2.34 8.83
CA HIS A 83 -12.27 1.64 9.88
C HIS A 83 -12.62 2.52 11.11
N PRO A 84 -11.75 3.40 11.65
CA PRO A 84 -12.03 4.17 12.85
C PRO A 84 -13.19 5.16 12.69
N TRP A 85 -13.37 5.77 11.52
CA TRP A 85 -14.48 6.69 11.29
C TRP A 85 -15.74 5.95 10.81
N TRP A 86 -15.58 4.89 9.99
CA TRP A 86 -16.72 4.12 9.51
C TRP A 86 -17.50 3.44 10.65
N THR A 87 -16.79 2.86 11.61
CA THR A 87 -17.41 2.24 12.79
C THR A 87 -18.18 3.21 13.70
N LYS A 88 -17.94 4.52 13.57
CA LYS A 88 -18.74 5.56 14.25
C LYS A 88 -20.06 5.83 13.53
N ILE A 89 -20.10 5.63 12.22
CA ILE A 89 -21.30 5.81 11.39
C ILE A 89 -22.20 4.58 11.49
N THR A 90 -21.62 3.40 11.30
CA THR A 90 -22.36 2.14 11.36
C THR A 90 -21.51 1.01 11.97
N ARG A 91 -22.14 0.18 12.81
CA ARG A 91 -21.50 -0.99 13.43
C ARG A 91 -21.88 -2.30 12.74
N TYR A 92 -22.89 -2.27 11.89
CA TYR A 92 -23.50 -3.47 11.32
C TYR A 92 -23.13 -3.72 9.87
N ASP A 93 -22.62 -2.72 9.20
CA ASP A 93 -22.21 -2.84 7.80
C ASP A 93 -20.91 -3.62 7.69
N LYS A 94 -21.00 -4.77 7.04
CA LYS A 94 -19.87 -5.66 6.74
C LYS A 94 -19.50 -5.65 5.25
N GLU A 95 -20.19 -4.89 4.42
CA GLU A 95 -20.02 -4.87 2.97
C GLU A 95 -19.16 -3.71 2.48
N PHE A 96 -19.08 -2.65 3.26
CA PHE A 96 -18.34 -1.44 2.88
C PHE A 96 -16.85 -1.69 2.65
N LEU A 97 -16.15 -2.35 3.59
CA LEU A 97 -14.72 -2.66 3.42
C LEU A 97 -14.44 -3.62 2.26
N PRO A 98 -15.20 -4.71 2.06
CA PRO A 98 -15.12 -5.51 0.83
C PRO A 98 -15.40 -4.71 -0.45
N GLY A 99 -16.35 -3.78 -0.43
CA GLY A 99 -16.64 -2.88 -1.54
C GLY A 99 -15.43 -2.01 -1.90
N ILE A 100 -14.85 -1.32 -0.92
CA ILE A 100 -13.61 -0.55 -1.11
C ILE A 100 -12.46 -1.44 -1.62
N THR A 101 -12.33 -2.65 -1.08
CA THR A 101 -11.29 -3.60 -1.52
C THR A 101 -11.43 -3.93 -3.00
N ARG A 102 -12.65 -4.14 -3.50
CA ARG A 102 -12.91 -4.39 -4.92
C ARG A 102 -12.46 -3.21 -5.79
N VAL A 103 -12.80 -1.98 -5.40
CA VAL A 103 -12.40 -0.77 -6.11
C VAL A 103 -10.88 -0.63 -6.11
N LEU A 104 -10.22 -0.79 -4.95
CA LEU A 104 -8.77 -0.74 -4.85
C LEU A 104 -8.08 -1.83 -5.68
N THR A 105 -8.63 -3.04 -5.71
CA THR A 105 -8.11 -4.12 -6.57
C THR A 105 -8.14 -3.70 -8.03
N HIS A 106 -9.24 -3.11 -8.50
CA HIS A 106 -9.33 -2.61 -9.88
C HIS A 106 -8.32 -1.51 -10.18
N VAL A 107 -8.18 -0.54 -9.26
CA VAL A 107 -7.18 0.54 -9.39
C VAL A 107 -5.77 -0.02 -9.46
N ILE A 108 -5.42 -0.97 -8.60
CA ILE A 108 -4.09 -1.60 -8.58
C ILE A 108 -3.84 -2.35 -9.89
N GLN A 109 -4.81 -3.10 -10.39
CA GLN A 109 -4.71 -3.79 -11.68
C GLN A 109 -4.57 -2.82 -12.87
N ALA A 110 -5.30 -1.70 -12.85
CA ALA A 110 -5.17 -0.66 -13.87
C ALA A 110 -3.77 -0.01 -13.86
N LEU A 111 -3.21 0.24 -12.68
CA LEU A 111 -1.84 0.75 -12.52
C LEU A 111 -0.80 -0.29 -12.94
N GLU A 112 -0.97 -1.55 -12.55
CA GLU A 112 -0.10 -2.66 -12.97
C GLU A 112 -0.05 -2.78 -14.50
N ALA A 113 -1.21 -2.79 -15.15
CA ALA A 113 -1.30 -2.88 -16.60
C ALA A 113 -0.57 -1.72 -17.32
N ARG A 114 -0.56 -0.54 -16.71
CA ARG A 114 0.20 0.61 -17.22
C ARG A 114 1.70 0.46 -17.00
N LEU A 115 2.12 0.05 -15.79
CA LEU A 115 3.52 -0.17 -15.48
C LEU A 115 4.15 -1.24 -16.37
N VAL A 116 3.45 -2.34 -16.60
CA VAL A 116 3.93 -3.44 -17.48
C VAL A 116 4.08 -2.98 -18.94
N ARG A 117 3.23 -2.07 -19.39
CA ARG A 117 3.30 -1.54 -20.76
C ARG A 117 4.33 -0.44 -20.94
N THR A 118 4.79 0.19 -19.85
CA THR A 118 5.73 1.32 -19.89
C THR A 118 7.15 0.80 -19.82
N ASP A 119 8.00 1.22 -20.76
CA ASP A 119 9.45 0.98 -20.64
C ASP A 119 10.01 1.92 -19.57
N LEU A 120 10.27 1.36 -18.39
CA LEU A 120 10.79 2.11 -17.24
C LEU A 120 12.28 2.40 -17.32
N ALA A 121 13.04 1.66 -18.14
CA ALA A 121 14.49 1.81 -18.21
C ALA A 121 14.93 3.21 -18.69
N PRO A 122 14.42 3.78 -19.79
CA PRO A 122 14.72 5.16 -20.18
C PRO A 122 14.28 6.18 -19.12
N LEU A 123 13.12 5.99 -18.52
CA LEU A 123 12.59 6.90 -17.52
C LEU A 123 13.50 6.98 -16.29
N VAL A 124 13.94 5.84 -15.76
CA VAL A 124 14.75 5.78 -14.53
C VAL A 124 16.22 6.10 -14.80
N LEU A 125 16.78 5.61 -15.90
CA LEU A 125 18.23 5.70 -16.16
C LEU A 125 18.64 6.96 -16.93
N ARG A 126 17.72 7.61 -17.63
CA ARG A 126 18.00 8.80 -18.43
C ARG A 126 17.19 10.02 -17.97
N ASP A 127 15.86 9.91 -18.01
CA ASP A 127 15.00 11.09 -17.87
C ASP A 127 14.99 11.62 -16.43
N LEU A 128 14.92 10.75 -15.44
CA LEU A 128 14.96 11.13 -14.02
C LEU A 128 16.31 11.77 -13.62
N PRO A 129 17.49 11.20 -13.95
CA PRO A 129 18.77 11.87 -13.70
C PRO A 129 18.93 13.21 -14.38
N ILE A 130 18.46 13.36 -15.64
CA ILE A 130 18.48 14.63 -16.35
C ILE A 130 17.59 15.65 -15.65
N LEU A 131 16.37 15.29 -15.29
CA LEU A 131 15.44 16.16 -14.59
C LEU A 131 16.03 16.65 -13.25
N LEU A 132 16.60 15.75 -12.46
CA LEU A 132 17.21 16.09 -11.18
C LEU A 132 18.42 17.00 -11.38
N THR A 133 19.29 16.71 -12.35
CA THR A 133 20.48 17.52 -12.65
C THR A 133 20.09 18.92 -13.07
N ASN A 134 19.11 19.07 -13.95
CA ASN A 134 18.61 20.37 -14.39
C ASN A 134 17.99 21.14 -13.22
N HIS A 135 17.18 20.47 -12.41
CA HIS A 135 16.55 21.09 -11.22
C HIS A 135 17.61 21.66 -10.26
N TYR A 136 18.64 20.88 -9.92
CA TYR A 136 19.72 21.34 -9.05
C TYR A 136 20.56 22.46 -9.67
N THR A 137 20.83 22.39 -10.97
CA THR A 137 21.57 23.42 -11.70
C THR A 137 20.81 24.74 -11.69
N ASP A 138 19.52 24.69 -12.00
CA ASP A 138 18.67 25.89 -12.02
C ASP A 138 18.48 26.47 -10.63
N TYR A 139 18.31 25.63 -9.60
CA TYR A 139 18.26 26.09 -8.23
C TYR A 139 19.54 26.84 -7.82
N ARG A 140 20.73 26.30 -8.12
CA ARG A 140 22.02 26.97 -7.85
C ARG A 140 22.17 28.27 -8.62
N ASN A 141 21.76 28.30 -9.89
CA ASN A 141 21.77 29.48 -10.73
C ASN A 141 20.90 30.60 -10.16
N VAL A 142 19.71 30.25 -9.66
CA VAL A 142 18.80 31.20 -9.01
C VAL A 142 19.40 31.68 -7.70
N GLN A 143 19.93 30.78 -6.88
CA GLN A 143 20.54 31.13 -5.61
C GLN A 143 21.71 32.10 -5.79
N ALA A 144 22.55 31.90 -6.83
CA ALA A 144 23.66 32.81 -7.14
C ALA A 144 23.18 34.21 -7.62
N LYS A 145 21.94 34.32 -8.15
CA LYS A 145 21.37 35.59 -8.58
C LYS A 145 20.60 36.34 -7.50
N LEU A 146 20.34 35.69 -6.35
CA LEU A 146 19.71 36.37 -5.20
C LEU A 146 20.53 37.60 -4.78
N ASN A 147 19.84 38.67 -4.44
CA ASN A 147 20.42 39.95 -4.03
C ASN A 147 21.29 40.66 -5.09
N THR A 148 21.21 40.22 -6.34
CA THR A 148 21.84 40.90 -7.48
C THR A 148 20.80 41.72 -8.25
N SER A 149 21.25 42.57 -9.16
CA SER A 149 20.36 43.35 -10.05
C SER A 149 19.48 42.48 -10.96
N TYR A 150 19.83 41.23 -11.17
CA TYR A 150 19.02 40.25 -11.92
C TYR A 150 17.74 39.85 -11.17
N ALA A 151 17.69 40.03 -9.85
CA ALA A 151 16.54 39.69 -9.04
C ALA A 151 15.56 40.88 -8.91
N SER A 152 15.12 41.45 -10.04
CA SER A 152 14.14 42.56 -10.08
C SER A 152 14.51 43.71 -9.09
N GLY A 153 15.76 44.17 -9.17
CA GLY A 153 16.27 45.17 -8.25
C GLY A 153 16.64 44.64 -6.85
N ALA A 154 17.00 43.36 -6.74
CA ALA A 154 17.35 42.63 -5.52
C ALA A 154 16.16 42.29 -4.57
N SER A 155 14.93 42.43 -5.02
CA SER A 155 13.73 42.25 -4.17
C SER A 155 12.97 40.94 -4.41
N ALA A 156 13.23 40.21 -5.51
CA ALA A 156 12.49 38.99 -5.82
C ALA A 156 12.95 37.81 -4.94
N PRO A 157 12.02 37.11 -4.27
CA PRO A 157 12.34 35.94 -3.46
C PRO A 157 12.72 34.73 -4.31
N LEU A 158 13.45 33.78 -3.73
CA LEU A 158 13.93 32.57 -4.38
C LEU A 158 12.83 31.78 -5.15
N PRO A 159 11.64 31.53 -4.58
CA PRO A 159 10.58 30.81 -5.29
C PRO A 159 10.17 31.51 -6.60
N GLN A 160 10.04 32.82 -6.57
CA GLN A 160 9.65 33.60 -7.75
C GLN A 160 10.72 33.53 -8.85
N LEU A 161 11.98 33.67 -8.51
CA LEU A 161 13.09 33.57 -9.46
C LEU A 161 13.20 32.14 -10.04
N PHE A 162 13.00 31.14 -9.20
CA PHE A 162 13.00 29.74 -9.65
C PHE A 162 11.83 29.46 -10.59
N HIS A 163 10.62 29.92 -10.24
CA HIS A 163 9.44 29.79 -11.09
C HIS A 163 9.62 30.45 -12.46
N GLN A 164 10.34 31.56 -12.53
CA GLN A 164 10.65 32.21 -13.83
C GLN A 164 11.57 31.35 -14.72
N LEU A 165 12.45 30.55 -14.15
CA LEU A 165 13.31 29.63 -14.92
C LEU A 165 12.57 28.33 -15.27
N GLN A 166 11.77 27.82 -14.35
CA GLN A 166 11.02 26.57 -14.52
C GLN A 166 9.53 26.81 -14.24
N PRO A 167 8.81 27.49 -15.13
CA PRO A 167 7.39 27.72 -14.95
C PRO A 167 6.64 26.39 -15.06
N HIS A 168 5.81 26.08 -14.06
CA HIS A 168 4.96 24.92 -14.07
C HIS A 168 3.57 25.26 -13.56
N MET A 169 2.53 24.76 -14.24
CA MET A 169 1.14 25.08 -13.93
C MET A 169 0.70 24.63 -12.53
N ALA A 170 1.39 23.62 -11.96
CA ALA A 170 1.10 23.11 -10.63
C ALA A 170 1.73 23.96 -9.50
N VAL A 171 2.57 24.94 -9.82
CA VAL A 171 3.30 25.72 -8.81
C VAL A 171 3.12 27.20 -9.11
N ALA A 172 2.63 27.96 -8.14
CA ALA A 172 2.50 29.40 -8.22
C ALA A 172 3.87 30.11 -8.04
N PRO A 173 3.99 31.40 -8.46
CA PRO A 173 5.24 32.15 -8.32
C PRO A 173 5.78 32.29 -6.90
N ASP A 174 4.93 32.14 -5.89
CA ASP A 174 5.32 32.14 -4.47
C ASP A 174 5.84 30.78 -3.96
N GLY A 175 5.81 29.76 -4.84
CA GLY A 175 6.22 28.38 -4.52
C GLY A 175 5.12 27.52 -3.92
N THR A 176 3.90 28.02 -3.83
CA THR A 176 2.75 27.21 -3.37
C THR A 176 2.25 26.29 -4.49
N VAL A 177 1.71 25.15 -4.10
CA VAL A 177 1.13 24.20 -5.04
C VAL A 177 -0.30 24.64 -5.40
N ASP A 178 -0.61 24.67 -6.70
CA ASP A 178 -1.95 24.99 -7.19
C ASP A 178 -2.92 23.83 -6.96
N GLU A 179 -3.91 24.07 -6.11
CA GLU A 179 -4.91 23.07 -5.75
C GLU A 179 -5.83 22.73 -6.93
N VAL A 180 -6.13 23.71 -7.80
CA VAL A 180 -6.99 23.49 -8.97
C VAL A 180 -6.31 22.53 -9.95
N TYR A 181 -5.01 22.72 -10.18
CA TYR A 181 -4.22 21.79 -10.99
C TYR A 181 -4.23 20.37 -10.43
N ILE A 182 -3.98 20.23 -9.13
CA ILE A 182 -3.98 18.91 -8.47
C ILE A 182 -5.37 18.25 -8.55
N ARG A 183 -6.43 19.03 -8.35
CA ARG A 183 -7.81 18.55 -8.47
C ARG A 183 -8.11 18.02 -9.87
N GLN A 184 -7.70 18.75 -10.91
CA GLN A 184 -7.88 18.33 -12.30
C GLN A 184 -7.05 17.07 -12.63
N ALA A 185 -5.79 17.05 -12.23
CA ALA A 185 -4.92 15.89 -12.44
C ALA A 185 -5.45 14.63 -11.76
N LEU A 186 -5.96 14.76 -10.55
CA LEU A 186 -6.59 13.65 -9.84
C LEU A 186 -7.90 13.19 -10.48
N ASP A 187 -8.71 14.11 -11.01
CA ASP A 187 -9.93 13.73 -11.73
C ASP A 187 -9.60 12.89 -12.98
N ASP A 188 -8.55 13.25 -13.71
CA ASP A 188 -8.07 12.48 -14.87
C ASP A 188 -7.51 11.10 -14.47
N VAL A 189 -6.81 11.01 -13.33
CA VAL A 189 -6.36 9.73 -12.77
C VAL A 189 -7.54 8.85 -12.36
N LEU A 190 -8.52 9.40 -11.64
CA LEU A 190 -9.72 8.69 -11.22
C LEU A 190 -10.51 8.17 -12.43
N ARG A 191 -10.72 9.00 -13.44
CA ARG A 191 -11.38 8.61 -14.70
C ARG A 191 -10.73 7.42 -15.36
N THR A 192 -9.41 7.31 -15.25
CA THR A 192 -8.64 6.27 -15.93
C THR A 192 -8.50 4.99 -15.11
N CYS A 193 -8.56 5.10 -13.78
CA CYS A 193 -8.29 4.00 -12.87
C CYS A 193 -9.55 3.43 -12.22
N LEU A 194 -10.64 4.20 -12.09
CA LEU A 194 -11.88 3.70 -11.52
C LEU A 194 -12.74 2.96 -12.56
N PRO A 195 -13.45 1.90 -12.17
CA PRO A 195 -14.48 1.31 -13.01
C PRO A 195 -15.64 2.30 -13.21
N SER A 196 -16.30 2.24 -14.39
CA SER A 196 -17.40 3.15 -14.73
C SER A 196 -18.49 3.23 -13.67
N PRO A 197 -18.95 2.13 -13.04
CA PRO A 197 -19.98 2.22 -12.00
C PRO A 197 -19.57 3.05 -10.76
N ASP A 198 -18.28 3.14 -10.46
CA ASP A 198 -17.76 3.87 -9.31
C ASP A 198 -17.30 5.31 -9.70
N TYR A 199 -17.13 5.58 -11.00
CA TYR A 199 -16.74 6.90 -11.51
C TYR A 199 -17.94 7.73 -12.00
N ASP A 200 -18.95 7.11 -12.62
CA ASP A 200 -20.07 7.80 -13.25
C ASP A 200 -20.96 8.57 -12.25
N PRO A 201 -21.22 8.09 -11.01
CA PRO A 201 -21.97 8.86 -10.04
C PRO A 201 -21.22 10.14 -9.63
N GLU A 202 -21.75 11.30 -9.99
CA GLU A 202 -21.08 12.60 -9.80
C GLU A 202 -20.78 12.90 -8.32
N THR A 203 -21.71 12.59 -7.43
CA THR A 203 -21.55 12.84 -5.98
C THR A 203 -20.43 11.99 -5.38
N GLU A 204 -20.37 10.71 -5.73
CA GLU A 204 -19.34 9.78 -5.21
C GLU A 204 -17.96 10.17 -5.75
N ARG A 205 -17.87 10.44 -7.05
CA ARG A 205 -16.65 10.93 -7.68
C ARG A 205 -16.14 12.21 -7.04
N TYR A 206 -17.04 13.17 -6.79
CA TYR A 206 -16.67 14.42 -6.12
C TYR A 206 -16.08 14.18 -4.74
N ILE A 207 -16.73 13.36 -3.92
CA ILE A 207 -16.26 13.04 -2.56
C ILE A 207 -14.90 12.34 -2.61
N VAL A 208 -14.73 11.33 -3.47
CA VAL A 208 -13.46 10.60 -3.61
C VAL A 208 -12.36 11.55 -4.06
N ARG A 209 -12.63 12.40 -5.04
CA ARG A 209 -11.67 13.39 -5.55
C ARG A 209 -11.22 14.34 -4.44
N GLU A 210 -12.14 14.93 -3.67
CA GLU A 210 -11.78 15.89 -2.62
C GLU A 210 -10.98 15.23 -1.47
N ILE A 211 -11.31 13.97 -1.13
CA ILE A 211 -10.50 13.19 -0.19
C ILE A 211 -9.08 12.99 -0.74
N MET A 212 -8.95 12.61 -2.02
CA MET A 212 -7.65 12.41 -2.66
C MET A 212 -6.84 13.70 -2.77
N VAL A 213 -7.48 14.82 -3.12
CA VAL A 213 -6.84 16.16 -3.14
C VAL A 213 -6.24 16.47 -1.77
N LYS A 214 -7.02 16.29 -0.71
CA LYS A 214 -6.55 16.53 0.64
C LYS A 214 -5.39 15.62 1.05
N VAL A 215 -5.48 14.33 0.76
CA VAL A 215 -4.40 13.36 1.03
C VAL A 215 -3.12 13.75 0.29
N VAL A 216 -3.23 14.15 -0.98
CA VAL A 216 -2.07 14.53 -1.79
C VAL A 216 -1.46 15.84 -1.28
N LEU A 217 -2.25 16.88 -1.07
CA LEU A 217 -1.76 18.21 -0.68
C LEU A 217 -1.23 18.25 0.76
N GLU A 218 -1.93 17.63 1.72
CA GLU A 218 -1.57 17.71 3.12
C GLU A 218 -0.65 16.54 3.58
N GLY A 219 -0.75 15.38 2.93
CA GLY A 219 -0.04 14.18 3.34
C GLY A 219 1.17 13.82 2.49
N VAL A 220 0.98 13.72 1.18
CA VAL A 220 1.99 13.19 0.27
C VAL A 220 3.01 14.26 -0.14
N LEU A 221 2.57 15.35 -0.76
CA LEU A 221 3.44 16.37 -1.31
C LEU A 221 4.41 16.96 -0.28
N PRO A 222 3.99 17.34 0.95
CA PRO A 222 4.89 17.90 1.94
C PRO A 222 5.99 16.93 2.39
N ARG A 223 5.78 15.63 2.25
CA ARG A 223 6.77 14.60 2.62
C ARG A 223 7.73 14.28 1.49
N VAL A 224 7.18 14.01 0.30
CA VAL A 224 8.01 13.58 -0.86
C VAL A 224 8.86 14.73 -1.40
N SER A 225 8.46 15.98 -1.20
CA SER A 225 9.21 17.18 -1.59
C SER A 225 10.37 17.53 -0.65
N GLN A 226 10.48 16.85 0.50
CA GLN A 226 11.58 17.13 1.43
C GLN A 226 12.93 16.61 0.88
N PRO A 227 14.00 17.42 0.92
CA PRO A 227 15.31 17.00 0.43
C PRO A 227 15.81 15.70 1.07
N TRP A 228 15.61 15.53 2.37
CA TRP A 228 16.01 14.32 3.09
C TRP A 228 15.30 13.07 2.56
N PHE A 229 14.01 13.18 2.23
CA PHE A 229 13.24 12.05 1.68
C PHE A 229 13.79 11.63 0.31
N ILE A 230 14.06 12.61 -0.56
CA ILE A 230 14.63 12.37 -1.89
C ILE A 230 16.02 11.71 -1.76
N HIS A 231 16.90 12.26 -0.93
CA HIS A 231 18.22 11.70 -0.70
C HIS A 231 18.18 10.28 -0.12
N GLN A 232 17.33 10.05 0.89
CA GLN A 232 17.16 8.72 1.48
C GLN A 232 16.64 7.70 0.47
N SER A 233 15.68 8.10 -0.36
CA SER A 233 15.13 7.24 -1.42
C SER A 233 16.19 6.89 -2.46
N LEU A 234 17.01 7.85 -2.89
CA LEU A 234 18.11 7.62 -3.81
C LEU A 234 19.17 6.69 -3.21
N LEU A 235 19.58 6.91 -1.96
CA LEU A 235 20.54 6.03 -1.29
C LEU A 235 20.02 4.60 -1.15
N THR A 236 18.76 4.43 -0.85
CA THR A 236 18.12 3.12 -0.76
C THR A 236 18.09 2.42 -2.13
N LEU A 237 17.80 3.15 -3.18
CA LEU A 237 17.74 2.63 -4.55
C LEU A 237 19.15 2.23 -5.08
N LEU A 238 20.16 3.04 -4.79
CA LEU A 238 21.54 2.79 -5.25
C LEU A 238 22.24 1.69 -4.44
N GLY A 239 21.74 1.37 -3.25
CA GLY A 239 22.35 0.42 -2.34
C GLY A 239 23.66 0.90 -1.71
N PRO A 240 24.26 0.11 -0.81
CA PRO A 240 25.54 0.45 -0.20
C PRO A 240 26.64 0.43 -1.26
N VAL A 241 27.39 1.54 -1.37
CA VAL A 241 28.61 1.61 -2.17
C VAL A 241 29.60 0.59 -1.59
N LYS A 242 29.85 -0.51 -2.32
CA LYS A 242 30.96 -1.40 -1.98
C LYS A 242 32.25 -0.63 -2.30
N ASP A 243 32.92 -0.15 -1.25
CA ASP A 243 34.27 0.38 -1.37
C ASP A 243 35.22 -0.74 -1.82
N SER A 244 35.37 -0.88 -3.13
CA SER A 244 36.29 -1.82 -3.75
C SER A 244 37.77 -1.36 -3.63
N ARG A 245 38.05 -0.32 -2.85
CA ARG A 245 39.39 0.30 -2.76
C ARG A 245 40.30 -0.17 -1.62
N VAL A 246 39.84 -1.06 -0.75
CA VAL A 246 40.65 -1.45 0.44
C VAL A 246 41.23 -2.86 0.39
N GLN A 247 41.09 -3.60 -0.71
CA GLN A 247 41.66 -4.96 -0.82
C GLN A 247 42.87 -5.10 -1.77
N GLY A 248 43.46 -3.99 -2.21
CA GLY A 248 44.59 -4.00 -3.16
C GLY A 248 45.99 -3.83 -2.56
N GLU A 249 46.16 -3.60 -1.24
CA GLU A 249 47.47 -3.20 -0.71
C GLU A 249 47.99 -4.02 0.49
N ALA A 250 47.52 -5.25 0.68
CA ALA A 250 48.02 -6.11 1.76
C ALA A 250 48.55 -7.47 1.29
N SER A 251 49.17 -7.54 0.10
CA SER A 251 49.79 -8.77 -0.40
C SER A 251 51.14 -8.54 -1.12
N ASP A 252 51.97 -7.60 -0.63
CA ASP A 252 53.38 -7.53 -1.03
C ASP A 252 54.18 -6.91 0.13
N ILE A 253 54.48 -7.69 1.17
CA ILE A 253 55.69 -7.59 2.01
C ILE A 253 56.02 -9.00 2.52
#